data_529cf50d5eb1137e480520e9b02a3ef6
#
_entry.id   529cf50d5eb1137e480520e9b02a3ef6
#
_cell.length_a   1.000
_cell.length_b   1.000
_cell.length_c   1.000
_cell.angle_alpha   90.00
_cell.angle_beta   90.00
_cell.angle_gamma   90.00
#
_symmetry.space_group_name_H-M   'P 1'
#
loop_
_entity.id
_entity.type
_entity.pdbx_description
1 polymer ?
#
loop_
_entity_poly.entity_id
_entity_poly.type
_entity_poly.pdbx_seq_one_letter_code
_entity_poly.pdbx_strand_id
1 'polypeptide(L)'
;MKKYFFAVVFLCLSILSYSKDTEVVLDQDANTIEVTQAKDLSKLKGKSKKQTFIDTLIPVIEKIRDDVETEREYVNSLIEKEVLTIEERAYLEEMYSKYKVKSRQPEDLAHKMVVPPTSFILGQASLESGWGSSNLAKEGNNLFAVKSTIKDPEKTIQMGTKSFYKKYESLEDSVRDYVMTLSRHTSYSGLRKAINKGETTMGLIKHLANYSEVKNLYERRLTQIIMKNNLVKYDN
;
A
#
# COMPACT_ATOMS: atom_id res chain seq x y z
N MET A 1 34.58 -29.77 0.48
CA MET A 1 33.42 -29.84 -0.44
C MET A 1 32.15 -29.90 0.40
N LYS A 2 31.49 -28.77 0.61
CA LYS A 2 30.19 -28.69 1.31
C LYS A 2 29.12 -28.39 0.27
N LYS A 3 28.21 -29.35 0.07
CA LYS A 3 27.06 -29.22 -0.83
C LYS A 3 25.99 -28.35 -0.15
N TYR A 4 25.69 -27.24 -0.72
CA TYR A 4 24.52 -26.41 -0.34
C TYR A 4 23.30 -26.94 -1.10
N PHE A 5 22.33 -27.44 -0.36
CA PHE A 5 21.04 -27.88 -0.86
C PHE A 5 20.12 -26.67 -0.91
N PHE A 6 19.86 -26.13 -2.09
CA PHE A 6 18.82 -25.12 -2.29
C PHE A 6 17.47 -25.85 -2.40
N ALA A 7 16.63 -25.67 -1.40
CA ALA A 7 15.24 -26.11 -1.45
C ALA A 7 14.44 -25.06 -2.24
N VAL A 8 14.08 -25.40 -3.47
CA VAL A 8 13.09 -24.67 -4.26
C VAL A 8 11.72 -24.99 -3.69
N VAL A 9 11.11 -24.02 -3.01
CA VAL A 9 9.72 -24.16 -2.54
C VAL A 9 8.81 -23.87 -3.74
N PHE A 10 8.28 -24.94 -4.33
CA PHE A 10 7.15 -24.87 -5.24
C PHE A 10 5.91 -24.54 -4.43
N LEU A 11 5.41 -23.32 -4.57
CA LEU A 11 4.10 -22.92 -4.02
C LEU A 11 3.02 -23.41 -4.97
N CYS A 12 2.47 -24.60 -4.70
CA CYS A 12 1.23 -25.07 -5.33
C CYS A 12 0.09 -24.12 -4.95
N LEU A 13 -0.49 -23.45 -5.95
CA LEU A 13 -1.79 -22.82 -5.85
C LEU A 13 -2.87 -23.88 -5.60
N SER A 14 -3.24 -24.08 -4.35
CA SER A 14 -4.50 -24.74 -4.01
C SER A 14 -5.59 -23.66 -3.94
N ILE A 15 -6.48 -23.69 -4.92
CA ILE A 15 -7.74 -22.95 -4.90
C ILE A 15 -8.59 -23.56 -3.79
N LEU A 16 -8.62 -22.93 -2.64
CA LEU A 16 -9.61 -23.20 -1.59
C LEU A 16 -10.73 -22.16 -1.74
N SER A 17 -11.91 -22.65 -2.11
CA SER A 17 -13.16 -21.94 -2.02
C SER A 17 -13.37 -21.50 -0.57
N TYR A 18 -13.28 -20.17 -0.33
CA TYR A 18 -13.49 -19.61 1.00
C TYR A 18 -14.98 -19.36 1.23
N SER A 19 -15.53 -20.08 2.19
CA SER A 19 -16.88 -19.93 2.72
C SER A 19 -17.04 -18.59 3.45
N LYS A 20 -18.21 -18.02 3.29
CA LYS A 20 -18.66 -16.69 3.75
C LYS A 20 -19.06 -16.70 5.22
N ASP A 21 -18.21 -17.08 6.14
CA ASP A 21 -18.48 -16.89 7.58
C ASP A 21 -17.14 -16.69 8.31
N THR A 22 -16.73 -15.42 8.48
CA THR A 22 -15.60 -15.10 9.33
C THR A 22 -16.10 -14.96 10.74
N GLU A 23 -16.06 -16.03 11.53
CA GLU A 23 -16.17 -15.97 12.98
C GLU A 23 -14.99 -15.17 13.54
N VAL A 24 -15.30 -14.17 14.37
CA VAL A 24 -14.30 -13.44 15.16
C VAL A 24 -13.84 -14.37 16.27
N VAL A 25 -12.69 -15.00 16.10
CA VAL A 25 -12.06 -15.79 17.18
C VAL A 25 -11.44 -14.80 18.16
N LEU A 26 -12.04 -14.70 19.34
CA LEU A 26 -11.46 -13.98 20.48
C LEU A 26 -10.41 -14.90 21.12
N ASP A 27 -9.14 -14.61 20.94
CA ASP A 27 -8.07 -15.22 21.71
C ASP A 27 -8.07 -14.60 23.13
N GLN A 28 -8.26 -15.43 24.16
CA GLN A 28 -8.47 -14.96 25.54
C GLN A 28 -7.22 -14.46 26.25
N ASP A 29 -6.03 -14.60 25.66
CA ASP A 29 -4.75 -14.18 26.26
C ASP A 29 -4.10 -12.94 25.65
N ALA A 30 -4.66 -12.39 24.58
CA ALA A 30 -4.21 -11.12 24.01
C ALA A 30 -5.44 -10.24 23.71
N ASN A 31 -5.57 -9.16 24.40
CA ASN A 31 -6.61 -8.14 24.22
C ASN A 31 -6.45 -7.38 22.88
N THR A 32 -6.09 -8.11 21.81
CA THR A 32 -5.81 -7.58 20.47
C THR A 32 -6.98 -7.96 19.56
N ILE A 33 -7.81 -6.99 19.25
CA ILE A 33 -8.88 -7.16 18.25
C ILE A 33 -8.20 -7.16 16.88
N GLU A 34 -8.24 -8.29 16.18
CA GLU A 34 -7.78 -8.36 14.80
C GLU A 34 -8.74 -7.58 13.90
N VAL A 35 -8.31 -6.40 13.45
CA VAL A 35 -9.11 -5.53 12.58
C VAL A 35 -8.65 -5.72 11.14
N THR A 36 -9.37 -6.53 10.38
CA THR A 36 -9.11 -6.78 8.96
C THR A 36 -9.89 -5.84 8.04
N GLN A 37 -10.91 -5.16 8.56
CA GLN A 37 -11.80 -4.30 7.79
C GLN A 37 -12.04 -2.95 8.48
N ALA A 38 -12.10 -1.89 7.69
CA ALA A 38 -12.33 -0.53 8.19
C ALA A 38 -13.70 -0.34 8.89
N LYS A 39 -14.71 -1.15 8.54
CA LYS A 39 -16.03 -1.08 9.19
C LYS A 39 -15.97 -1.32 10.71
N ASP A 40 -15.00 -2.09 11.17
CA ASP A 40 -14.83 -2.40 12.58
C ASP A 40 -14.24 -1.20 13.34
N LEU A 41 -13.36 -0.44 12.70
CA LEU A 41 -12.83 0.83 13.24
C LEU A 41 -13.92 1.86 13.50
N SER A 42 -15.04 1.80 12.78
CA SER A 42 -16.12 2.78 12.92
C SER A 42 -16.85 2.67 14.28
N LYS A 43 -16.77 1.52 14.96
CA LYS A 43 -17.37 1.28 16.27
C LYS A 43 -16.57 1.94 17.41
N LEU A 44 -15.32 2.31 17.16
CA LEU A 44 -14.43 2.92 18.12
C LEU A 44 -14.56 4.45 18.13
N LYS A 45 -14.23 5.09 19.26
CA LYS A 45 -14.32 6.56 19.43
C LYS A 45 -13.04 7.17 20.02
N GLY A 46 -12.79 8.44 19.71
CA GLY A 46 -11.74 9.26 20.33
C GLY A 46 -10.31 8.78 20.07
N LYS A 47 -9.46 8.86 21.08
CA LYS A 47 -8.04 8.45 21.00
C LYS A 47 -7.88 6.96 20.72
N SER A 48 -8.76 6.13 21.30
CA SER A 48 -8.77 4.69 21.08
C SER A 48 -8.91 4.35 19.60
N LYS A 49 -9.83 5.02 18.88
CA LYS A 49 -10.03 4.81 17.45
C LYS A 49 -8.78 5.11 16.61
N LYS A 50 -8.14 6.25 16.87
CA LYS A 50 -6.93 6.63 16.12
C LYS A 50 -5.78 5.66 16.38
N GLN A 51 -5.60 5.27 17.64
CA GLN A 51 -4.54 4.34 17.99
C GLN A 51 -4.81 2.98 17.36
N THR A 52 -6.03 2.44 17.46
CA THR A 52 -6.38 1.18 16.81
C THR A 52 -6.20 1.24 15.29
N PHE A 53 -6.56 2.36 14.65
CA PHE A 53 -6.31 2.55 13.21
C PHE A 53 -4.82 2.47 12.88
N ILE A 54 -3.97 3.14 13.67
CA ILE A 54 -2.52 3.13 13.49
C ILE A 54 -1.98 1.72 13.71
N ASP A 55 -2.33 1.08 14.83
CA ASP A 55 -1.85 -0.25 15.23
C ASP A 55 -2.28 -1.32 14.21
N THR A 56 -3.44 -1.15 13.58
CA THR A 56 -3.92 -2.03 12.50
C THR A 56 -3.11 -1.86 11.21
N LEU A 57 -2.78 -0.62 10.85
CA LEU A 57 -2.15 -0.37 9.55
C LEU A 57 -0.63 -0.52 9.56
N ILE A 58 0.05 -0.36 10.70
CA ILE A 58 1.52 -0.52 10.79
C ILE A 58 1.94 -1.91 10.26
N PRO A 59 1.45 -3.04 10.79
CA PRO A 59 1.90 -4.36 10.30
C PRO A 59 1.55 -4.59 8.83
N VAL A 60 0.46 -4.02 8.33
CA VAL A 60 0.09 -4.09 6.90
C VAL A 60 1.09 -3.32 6.04
N ILE A 61 1.48 -2.12 6.47
CA ILE A 61 2.45 -1.28 5.75
C ILE A 61 3.83 -1.93 5.76
N GLU A 62 4.26 -2.47 6.90
CA GLU A 62 5.54 -3.18 7.05
C GLU A 62 5.59 -4.41 6.14
N LYS A 63 4.56 -5.25 6.16
CA LYS A 63 4.48 -6.40 5.26
C LYS A 63 4.60 -6.00 3.78
N ILE A 64 3.90 -4.94 3.35
CA ILE A 64 3.98 -4.47 1.96
C ILE A 64 5.37 -3.90 1.65
N ARG A 65 6.01 -3.26 2.62
CA ARG A 65 7.39 -2.78 2.49
C ARG A 65 8.36 -3.94 2.28
N ASP A 66 8.29 -4.94 3.15
CA ASP A 66 9.14 -6.14 3.07
C ASP A 66 8.97 -6.86 1.74
N ASP A 67 7.72 -7.02 1.26
CA ASP A 67 7.42 -7.62 -0.04
C ASP A 67 8.10 -6.83 -1.19
N VAL A 68 7.97 -5.49 -1.19
CA VAL A 68 8.53 -4.64 -2.24
C VAL A 68 10.05 -4.57 -2.15
N GLU A 69 10.62 -4.53 -0.96
CA GLU A 69 12.08 -4.53 -0.74
C GLU A 69 12.70 -5.85 -1.19
N THR A 70 12.08 -6.98 -0.84
CA THR A 70 12.51 -8.32 -1.31
C THR A 70 12.49 -8.43 -2.83
N GLU A 71 11.39 -7.99 -3.48
CA GLU A 71 11.31 -7.95 -4.94
C GLU A 71 12.41 -7.05 -5.54
N ARG A 72 12.67 -5.88 -4.92
CA ARG A 72 13.67 -4.92 -5.37
C ARG A 72 15.09 -5.45 -5.22
N GLU A 73 15.40 -6.10 -4.10
CA GLU A 73 16.71 -6.74 -3.88
C GLU A 73 16.96 -7.81 -4.93
N TYR A 74 15.96 -8.63 -5.24
CA TYR A 74 16.09 -9.63 -6.30
C TYR A 74 16.33 -8.97 -7.67
N VAL A 75 15.57 -7.93 -8.03
CA VAL A 75 15.82 -7.17 -9.27
C VAL A 75 17.23 -6.60 -9.31
N ASN A 76 17.71 -6.00 -8.20
CA ASN A 76 19.08 -5.47 -8.12
C ASN A 76 20.13 -6.57 -8.33
N SER A 77 19.93 -7.76 -7.80
CA SER A 77 20.84 -8.90 -8.02
C SER A 77 20.89 -9.34 -9.50
N LEU A 78 19.80 -9.10 -10.26
CA LEU A 78 19.75 -9.41 -11.68
C LEU A 78 20.46 -8.35 -12.55
N ILE A 79 20.53 -7.09 -12.08
CA ILE A 79 21.26 -6.01 -12.77
C ILE A 79 22.76 -6.33 -12.86
N GLU A 80 23.30 -6.97 -11.83
CA GLU A 80 24.73 -7.28 -11.73
C GLU A 80 25.15 -8.52 -12.54
N LYS A 81 24.19 -9.25 -13.14
CA LYS A 81 24.47 -10.48 -13.90
C LYS A 81 24.80 -10.20 -15.36
N GLU A 82 25.88 -10.78 -15.86
CA GLU A 82 26.24 -10.70 -17.28
C GLU A 82 25.24 -11.47 -18.18
N VAL A 83 24.72 -12.60 -17.67
CA VAL A 83 23.78 -13.46 -18.41
C VAL A 83 22.63 -13.88 -17.49
N LEU A 84 21.42 -13.60 -17.96
CA LEU A 84 20.19 -14.02 -17.27
C LEU A 84 19.69 -15.37 -17.80
N THR A 85 19.14 -16.20 -16.90
CA THR A 85 18.42 -17.41 -17.29
C THR A 85 17.07 -17.08 -17.95
N ILE A 86 16.39 -18.09 -18.48
CA ILE A 86 15.06 -17.91 -19.09
C ILE A 86 14.05 -17.47 -18.02
N GLU A 87 14.11 -18.09 -16.85
CA GLU A 87 13.22 -17.80 -15.72
C GLU A 87 13.42 -16.38 -15.18
N GLU A 88 14.68 -15.94 -15.08
CA GLU A 88 15.01 -14.56 -14.64
C GLU A 88 14.51 -13.52 -15.63
N ARG A 89 14.62 -13.79 -16.92
CA ARG A 89 14.03 -12.92 -17.96
C ARG A 89 12.52 -12.88 -17.88
N ALA A 90 11.87 -14.03 -17.69
CA ALA A 90 10.42 -14.10 -17.54
C ALA A 90 9.94 -13.33 -16.30
N TYR A 91 10.66 -13.44 -15.18
CA TYR A 91 10.39 -12.67 -13.98
C TYR A 91 10.48 -11.16 -14.22
N LEU A 92 11.55 -10.69 -14.86
CA LEU A 92 11.70 -9.28 -15.20
C LEU A 92 10.57 -8.77 -16.10
N GLU A 93 10.13 -9.56 -17.08
CA GLU A 93 9.00 -9.21 -17.96
C GLU A 93 7.70 -9.05 -17.17
N GLU A 94 7.41 -9.95 -16.23
CA GLU A 94 6.27 -9.84 -15.31
C GLU A 94 6.37 -8.55 -14.47
N MET A 95 7.55 -8.28 -13.91
CA MET A 95 7.77 -7.11 -13.06
C MET A 95 7.71 -5.79 -13.86
N TYR A 96 8.21 -5.75 -15.10
CA TYR A 96 8.03 -4.60 -15.99
C TYR A 96 6.55 -4.31 -16.25
N SER A 97 5.77 -5.36 -16.43
CA SER A 97 4.31 -5.26 -16.59
C SER A 97 3.64 -4.77 -15.30
N LYS A 98 3.98 -5.39 -14.15
CA LYS A 98 3.47 -5.06 -12.82
C LYS A 98 3.73 -3.60 -12.46
N TYR A 99 4.93 -3.06 -12.72
CA TYR A 99 5.33 -1.69 -12.39
C TYR A 99 5.18 -0.70 -13.56
N LYS A 100 4.67 -1.15 -14.71
CA LYS A 100 4.51 -0.35 -15.94
C LYS A 100 5.81 0.32 -16.37
N VAL A 101 6.90 -0.46 -16.48
CA VAL A 101 8.23 -0.01 -16.93
C VAL A 101 8.32 -0.16 -18.44
N LYS A 102 8.19 0.94 -19.16
CA LYS A 102 8.18 0.94 -20.64
C LYS A 102 9.58 0.75 -21.25
N SER A 103 10.62 1.19 -20.56
CA SER A 103 12.01 1.05 -21.00
C SER A 103 12.49 -0.39 -20.99
N ARG A 104 11.86 -1.25 -20.20
CA ARG A 104 12.31 -2.63 -19.93
C ARG A 104 13.78 -2.68 -19.48
N GLN A 105 14.18 -1.69 -18.68
CA GLN A 105 15.48 -1.66 -18.01
C GLN A 105 15.28 -2.00 -16.53
N PRO A 106 16.07 -2.96 -15.97
CA PRO A 106 15.92 -3.35 -14.57
C PRO A 106 16.23 -2.20 -13.60
N GLU A 107 17.10 -1.27 -13.96
CA GLU A 107 17.40 -0.06 -13.17
C GLU A 107 16.17 0.84 -13.03
N ASP A 108 15.43 1.04 -14.12
CA ASP A 108 14.19 1.82 -14.10
C ASP A 108 13.09 1.10 -13.31
N LEU A 109 13.09 -0.23 -13.33
CA LEU A 109 12.21 -1.06 -12.50
C LEU A 109 12.53 -0.86 -11.02
N ALA A 110 13.78 -1.08 -10.61
CA ALA A 110 14.23 -0.88 -9.23
C ALA A 110 13.93 0.55 -8.73
N HIS A 111 14.05 1.55 -9.61
CA HIS A 111 13.71 2.94 -9.30
C HIS A 111 12.21 3.18 -9.04
N LYS A 112 11.34 2.35 -9.59
CA LYS A 112 9.89 2.40 -9.36
C LYS A 112 9.43 1.61 -8.14
N MET A 113 10.21 0.66 -7.69
CA MET A 113 9.90 -0.20 -6.54
C MET A 113 10.17 0.54 -5.23
N VAL A 114 9.25 1.42 -4.85
CA VAL A 114 9.37 2.28 -3.67
C VAL A 114 8.14 2.17 -2.78
N VAL A 115 8.36 2.24 -1.47
CA VAL A 115 7.32 2.40 -0.46
C VAL A 115 7.61 3.69 0.32
N PRO A 116 6.66 4.63 0.41
CA PRO A 116 6.84 5.82 1.22
C PRO A 116 7.05 5.50 2.71
N PRO A 117 7.58 6.42 3.52
CA PRO A 117 7.64 6.28 4.97
C PRO A 117 6.27 5.95 5.57
N THR A 118 6.26 5.24 6.68
CA THR A 118 5.03 4.78 7.35
C THR A 118 4.12 5.94 7.73
N SER A 119 4.69 7.04 8.24
CA SER A 119 3.91 8.24 8.58
C SER A 119 3.23 8.90 7.38
N PHE A 120 3.85 8.83 6.20
CA PHE A 120 3.26 9.34 4.96
C PHE A 120 2.01 8.55 4.56
N ILE A 121 2.10 7.21 4.59
CA ILE A 121 0.97 6.31 4.26
C ILE A 121 -0.15 6.46 5.30
N LEU A 122 0.20 6.42 6.60
CA LEU A 122 -0.76 6.61 7.71
C LEU A 122 -1.45 7.97 7.62
N GLY A 123 -0.69 9.02 7.31
CA GLY A 123 -1.22 10.38 7.17
C GLY A 123 -2.27 10.49 6.08
N GLN A 124 -1.98 9.97 4.88
CA GLN A 124 -2.93 9.97 3.76
C GLN A 124 -4.13 9.08 4.03
N ALA A 125 -3.94 7.86 4.53
CA ALA A 125 -5.03 6.97 4.91
C ALA A 125 -5.96 7.63 5.94
N SER A 126 -5.38 8.31 6.95
CA SER A 126 -6.16 9.03 7.98
C SER A 126 -6.95 10.19 7.40
N LEU A 127 -6.33 10.97 6.49
CA LEU A 127 -6.96 12.14 5.86
C LEU A 127 -8.13 11.75 4.97
N GLU A 128 -7.92 10.77 4.08
CA GLU A 128 -8.89 10.36 3.07
C GLU A 128 -10.05 9.53 3.66
N SER A 129 -9.75 8.68 4.64
CA SER A 129 -10.77 7.81 5.25
C SER A 129 -11.42 8.37 6.51
N GLY A 130 -10.92 9.50 7.05
CA GLY A 130 -11.34 10.00 8.35
C GLY A 130 -11.04 8.98 9.46
N TRP A 131 -9.84 8.40 9.47
CA TRP A 131 -9.45 7.33 10.39
C TRP A 131 -10.33 6.08 10.24
N GLY A 132 -10.62 5.67 9.01
CA GLY A 132 -11.46 4.51 8.69
C GLY A 132 -12.96 4.74 8.86
N SER A 133 -13.44 5.98 9.04
CA SER A 133 -14.86 6.26 9.28
C SER A 133 -15.66 6.73 8.08
N SER A 134 -15.03 6.98 6.94
CA SER A 134 -15.75 7.35 5.72
C SER A 134 -16.58 6.18 5.19
N ASN A 135 -17.61 6.47 4.39
CA ASN A 135 -18.41 5.42 3.77
C ASN A 135 -17.57 4.54 2.82
N LEU A 136 -16.63 5.15 2.08
CA LEU A 136 -15.71 4.40 1.22
C LEU A 136 -14.85 3.40 2.00
N ALA A 137 -14.39 3.80 3.20
CA ALA A 137 -13.64 2.89 4.06
C ALA A 137 -14.52 1.76 4.60
N LYS A 138 -15.71 2.09 5.14
CA LYS A 138 -16.61 1.09 5.78
C LYS A 138 -17.19 0.07 4.81
N GLU A 139 -17.59 0.52 3.63
CA GLU A 139 -18.30 -0.30 2.65
C GLU A 139 -17.36 -1.00 1.66
N GLY A 140 -16.13 -0.49 1.51
CA GLY A 140 -15.21 -1.02 0.50
C GLY A 140 -13.76 -1.02 0.90
N ASN A 141 -13.41 -0.91 2.19
CA ASN A 141 -12.03 -0.86 2.68
C ASN A 141 -11.13 0.18 1.95
N ASN A 142 -11.74 1.15 1.25
CA ASN A 142 -11.02 2.13 0.43
C ASN A 142 -10.52 3.29 1.31
N LEU A 143 -9.29 3.16 1.80
CA LEU A 143 -8.67 4.11 2.72
C LEU A 143 -8.13 5.38 2.03
N PHE A 144 -7.95 5.36 0.71
CA PHE A 144 -7.26 6.43 -0.04
C PHE A 144 -8.16 7.10 -1.07
N ALA A 145 -9.46 6.88 -1.02
CA ALA A 145 -10.45 7.38 -1.97
C ALA A 145 -10.08 7.10 -3.45
N VAL A 146 -9.56 5.89 -3.70
CA VAL A 146 -9.13 5.50 -5.05
C VAL A 146 -10.33 5.35 -5.97
N LYS A 147 -10.35 6.17 -7.04
CA LYS A 147 -11.40 6.12 -8.06
C LYS A 147 -11.28 4.88 -8.94
N SER A 148 -12.42 4.43 -9.48
CA SER A 148 -12.50 3.35 -10.46
C SER A 148 -12.99 3.87 -11.80
N THR A 149 -12.48 3.30 -12.89
CA THR A 149 -13.02 3.45 -14.25
C THR A 149 -14.06 2.38 -14.56
N ILE A 150 -14.14 1.34 -13.75
CA ILE A 150 -15.12 0.26 -13.87
C ILE A 150 -16.41 0.68 -13.15
N LYS A 151 -17.55 0.27 -13.66
CA LYS A 151 -18.88 0.56 -13.09
C LYS A 151 -19.59 -0.73 -12.64
N ASP A 152 -18.81 -1.66 -12.07
CA ASP A 152 -19.30 -2.92 -11.55
C ASP A 152 -19.68 -2.76 -10.07
N PRO A 153 -20.95 -2.93 -9.67
CA PRO A 153 -21.39 -2.77 -8.29
C PRO A 153 -20.72 -3.74 -7.28
N GLU A 154 -20.23 -4.88 -7.73
CA GLU A 154 -19.52 -5.82 -6.86
C GLU A 154 -18.10 -5.34 -6.54
N LYS A 155 -17.49 -4.61 -7.48
CA LYS A 155 -16.10 -4.12 -7.41
C LYS A 155 -15.97 -2.64 -7.10
N THR A 156 -17.10 -1.91 -7.04
CA THR A 156 -17.07 -0.46 -6.87
C THR A 156 -18.19 0.04 -5.96
N ILE A 157 -17.93 1.21 -5.37
CA ILE A 157 -18.91 2.00 -4.62
C ILE A 157 -19.21 3.25 -5.43
N GLN A 158 -20.48 3.49 -5.71
CA GLN A 158 -20.90 4.71 -6.36
C GLN A 158 -21.13 5.81 -5.32
N MET A 159 -20.49 6.97 -5.53
CA MET A 159 -20.69 8.17 -4.73
C MET A 159 -21.24 9.29 -5.63
N GLY A 160 -22.43 9.77 -5.28
CA GLY A 160 -23.16 10.69 -6.16
C GLY A 160 -23.56 10.04 -7.50
N THR A 161 -23.76 10.86 -8.54
CA THR A 161 -24.29 10.39 -9.83
C THR A 161 -23.22 9.88 -10.80
N LYS A 162 -21.94 10.25 -10.62
CA LYS A 162 -20.91 10.03 -11.65
C LYS A 162 -19.57 9.47 -11.13
N SER A 163 -19.39 9.34 -9.84
CA SER A 163 -18.11 8.92 -9.27
C SER A 163 -18.17 7.48 -8.76
N PHE A 164 -17.26 6.65 -9.26
CA PHE A 164 -17.10 5.27 -8.84
C PHE A 164 -15.74 5.12 -8.15
N TYR A 165 -15.72 4.41 -7.04
CA TYR A 165 -14.52 4.17 -6.25
C TYR A 165 -14.30 2.67 -6.11
N LYS A 166 -13.04 2.25 -6.02
CA LYS A 166 -12.69 0.84 -5.87
C LYS A 166 -13.19 0.29 -4.55
N LYS A 167 -13.61 -0.96 -4.58
CA LYS A 167 -13.93 -1.77 -3.41
C LYS A 167 -12.84 -2.82 -3.25
N TYR A 168 -12.30 -2.98 -2.05
CA TYR A 168 -11.24 -3.92 -1.72
C TYR A 168 -11.77 -4.98 -0.75
N GLU A 169 -11.22 -6.17 -0.82
CA GLU A 169 -11.58 -7.26 0.08
C GLU A 169 -11.02 -7.03 1.49
N SER A 170 -9.81 -6.43 1.57
CA SER A 170 -9.12 -6.15 2.83
C SER A 170 -8.52 -4.74 2.87
N LEU A 171 -8.07 -4.33 4.08
CA LEU A 171 -7.25 -3.12 4.25
C LEU A 171 -5.88 -3.26 3.58
N GLU A 172 -5.32 -4.47 3.55
CA GLU A 172 -4.06 -4.76 2.87
C GLU A 172 -4.17 -4.48 1.37
N ASP A 173 -5.23 -4.93 0.71
CA ASP A 173 -5.43 -4.67 -0.73
C ASP A 173 -5.52 -3.18 -1.03
N SER A 174 -6.17 -2.42 -0.15
CA SER A 174 -6.27 -0.96 -0.28
C SER A 174 -4.90 -0.27 -0.16
N VAL A 175 -4.09 -0.66 0.83
CA VAL A 175 -2.74 -0.10 1.01
C VAL A 175 -1.83 -0.52 -0.13
N ARG A 176 -1.89 -1.78 -0.56
CA ARG A 176 -1.09 -2.33 -1.66
C ARG A 176 -1.39 -1.63 -2.97
N ASP A 177 -2.67 -1.44 -3.33
CA ASP A 177 -3.05 -0.72 -4.55
C ASP A 177 -2.63 0.75 -4.51
N TYR A 178 -2.70 1.38 -3.34
CA TYR A 178 -2.19 2.74 -3.14
C TYR A 178 -0.68 2.82 -3.39
N VAL A 179 0.13 1.95 -2.77
CA VAL A 179 1.59 1.89 -2.98
C VAL A 179 1.90 1.62 -4.45
N MET A 180 1.20 0.66 -5.07
CA MET A 180 1.36 0.36 -6.49
C MET A 180 0.95 1.53 -7.40
N THR A 181 -0.01 2.35 -7.02
CA THR A 181 -0.38 3.57 -7.75
C THR A 181 0.76 4.58 -7.74
N LEU A 182 1.39 4.82 -6.58
CA LEU A 182 2.56 5.70 -6.47
C LEU A 182 3.76 5.18 -7.27
N SER A 183 3.95 3.87 -7.31
CA SER A 183 5.01 3.21 -8.08
C SER A 183 4.79 3.30 -9.59
N ARG A 184 3.55 3.16 -10.07
CA ARG A 184 3.22 3.03 -11.50
C ARG A 184 3.00 4.36 -12.21
N HIS A 185 2.27 5.27 -11.57
CA HIS A 185 1.74 6.45 -12.25
C HIS A 185 2.82 7.50 -12.50
N THR A 186 2.85 8.05 -13.71
CA THR A 186 3.87 9.03 -14.14
C THR A 186 3.84 10.32 -13.32
N SER A 187 2.66 10.75 -12.85
CA SER A 187 2.50 11.94 -12.00
C SER A 187 3.28 11.88 -10.69
N TYR A 188 3.65 10.68 -10.22
CA TYR A 188 4.43 10.48 -9.00
C TYR A 188 5.92 10.25 -9.24
N SER A 189 6.43 10.53 -10.45
CA SER A 189 7.86 10.37 -10.75
C SER A 189 8.75 11.23 -9.84
N GLY A 190 8.32 12.46 -9.53
CA GLY A 190 9.01 13.34 -8.57
C GLY A 190 9.02 12.77 -7.16
N LEU A 191 7.88 12.22 -6.70
CA LEU A 191 7.77 11.56 -5.39
C LEU A 191 8.74 10.36 -5.31
N ARG A 192 8.76 9.49 -6.32
CA ARG A 192 9.69 8.34 -6.34
C ARG A 192 11.16 8.75 -6.29
N LYS A 193 11.52 9.81 -7.04
CA LYS A 193 12.88 10.36 -6.97
C LYS A 193 13.22 10.87 -5.57
N ALA A 194 12.29 11.52 -4.90
CA ALA A 194 12.47 12.04 -3.55
C ALA A 194 12.59 10.88 -2.53
N ILE A 195 11.76 9.83 -2.63
CA ILE A 195 11.86 8.62 -1.79
C ILE A 195 13.22 7.95 -1.98
N ASN A 196 13.66 7.74 -3.23
CA ASN A 196 14.96 7.11 -3.53
C ASN A 196 16.17 7.96 -3.05
N LYS A 197 15.97 9.26 -2.82
CA LYS A 197 16.98 10.15 -2.20
C LYS A 197 16.93 10.15 -0.68
N GLY A 198 15.98 9.45 -0.06
CA GLY A 198 15.81 9.44 1.38
C GLY A 198 15.23 10.75 1.94
N GLU A 199 14.42 11.48 1.16
CA GLU A 199 13.77 12.68 1.68
C GLU A 199 12.81 12.32 2.82
N THR A 200 12.75 13.19 3.83
CA THR A 200 11.84 13.02 4.98
C THR A 200 10.38 13.09 4.54
N THR A 201 9.49 12.54 5.35
CA THR A 201 8.04 12.62 5.13
C THR A 201 7.54 14.03 4.82
N MET A 202 8.07 15.04 5.52
CA MET A 202 7.71 16.45 5.27
C MET A 202 8.19 16.95 3.89
N GLY A 203 9.34 16.48 3.42
CA GLY A 203 9.84 16.75 2.06
C GLY A 203 8.95 16.11 1.00
N LEU A 204 8.54 14.86 1.23
CA LEU A 204 7.72 14.09 0.29
C LEU A 204 6.32 14.68 0.06
N ILE A 205 5.72 15.33 1.05
CA ILE A 205 4.37 15.94 0.95
C ILE A 205 4.29 16.92 -0.23
N LYS A 206 5.35 17.66 -0.51
CA LYS A 206 5.42 18.64 -1.61
C LYS A 206 5.25 17.99 -3.00
N HIS A 207 5.52 16.69 -3.12
CA HIS A 207 5.38 15.93 -4.36
C HIS A 207 3.97 15.41 -4.60
N LEU A 208 3.02 15.70 -3.69
CA LEU A 208 1.61 15.33 -3.82
C LEU A 208 0.75 16.38 -4.54
N ALA A 209 1.36 17.37 -5.19
CA ALA A 209 0.67 18.46 -5.87
C ALA A 209 -0.42 17.99 -6.87
N ASN A 210 -0.33 16.76 -7.37
CA ASN A 210 -1.30 16.17 -8.29
C ASN A 210 -2.32 15.23 -7.60
N TYR A 211 -2.26 15.09 -6.28
CA TYR A 211 -3.18 14.22 -5.54
C TYR A 211 -4.54 14.89 -5.27
N SER A 212 -4.58 16.21 -5.18
CA SER A 212 -5.79 16.96 -4.88
C SER A 212 -5.93 18.20 -5.77
N GLU A 213 -7.16 18.56 -6.13
CA GLU A 213 -7.49 19.76 -6.88
C GLU A 213 -7.11 21.04 -6.12
N VAL A 214 -7.07 21.00 -4.78
CA VAL A 214 -6.72 22.12 -3.90
C VAL A 214 -5.38 21.86 -3.21
N LYS A 215 -4.30 21.96 -3.98
CA LYS A 215 -2.92 21.57 -3.60
C LYS A 215 -2.48 22.06 -2.22
N ASN A 216 -2.45 23.37 -2.00
CA ASN A 216 -1.93 23.96 -0.76
C ASN A 216 -2.76 23.62 0.49
N LEU A 217 -4.06 23.39 0.32
CA LEU A 217 -4.92 22.98 1.42
C LEU A 217 -4.70 21.52 1.80
N TYR A 218 -4.50 20.67 0.79
CA TYR A 218 -4.20 19.25 0.99
C TYR A 218 -2.89 19.05 1.75
N GLU A 219 -1.81 19.67 1.27
CA GLU A 219 -0.50 19.62 1.91
C GLU A 219 -0.56 20.07 3.37
N ARG A 220 -1.23 21.21 3.66
CA ARG A 220 -1.40 21.68 5.04
C ARG A 220 -2.17 20.73 5.92
N ARG A 221 -3.28 20.15 5.42
CA ARG A 221 -4.10 19.19 6.18
C ARG A 221 -3.30 17.92 6.48
N LEU A 222 -2.59 17.41 5.49
CA LEU A 222 -1.75 16.22 5.65
C LEU A 222 -0.64 16.46 6.68
N THR A 223 0.09 17.58 6.55
CA THR A 223 1.11 17.99 7.52
C THR A 223 0.52 18.09 8.93
N GLN A 224 -0.65 18.72 9.09
CA GLN A 224 -1.30 18.85 10.38
C GLN A 224 -1.68 17.49 10.99
N ILE A 225 -2.17 16.55 10.20
CA ILE A 225 -2.50 15.19 10.68
C ILE A 225 -1.24 14.49 11.17
N ILE A 226 -0.19 14.49 10.38
CA ILE A 226 1.07 13.83 10.70
C ILE A 226 1.67 14.42 11.98
N MET A 227 1.78 15.74 12.06
CA MET A 227 2.38 16.41 13.22
C MET A 227 1.54 16.29 14.49
N LYS A 228 0.23 16.57 14.42
CA LYS A 228 -0.65 16.51 15.61
C LYS A 228 -0.78 15.11 16.22
N ASN A 229 -0.58 14.06 15.44
CA ASN A 229 -0.66 12.68 15.92
C ASN A 229 0.72 12.04 16.04
N ASN A 230 1.82 12.81 15.88
CA ASN A 230 3.21 12.36 15.99
C ASN A 230 3.46 11.09 15.16
N LEU A 231 3.00 11.07 13.91
CA LEU A 231 3.10 9.87 13.07
C LEU A 231 4.54 9.59 12.62
N VAL A 232 5.39 10.63 12.55
CA VAL A 232 6.82 10.51 12.16
C VAL A 232 7.59 9.54 13.06
N LYS A 233 7.15 9.30 14.29
CA LYS A 233 7.76 8.31 15.19
C LYS A 233 7.70 6.87 14.67
N TYR A 234 6.91 6.61 13.63
CA TYR A 234 6.78 5.30 12.99
C TYR A 234 7.60 5.19 11.68
N ASP A 235 8.37 6.23 11.35
CA ASP A 235 9.33 6.19 10.23
C ASP A 235 10.66 5.64 10.79
N ASN A 236 10.91 4.37 10.61
CA ASN A 236 12.18 3.72 10.95
C ASN A 236 13.07 3.68 9.72
#